data_832a64af57d8aea3dd10054f19ebc6de
#
_entry.id   832a64af57d8aea3dd10054f19ebc6de
#
_cell.length_a   1.000
_cell.length_b   1.000
_cell.length_c   1.000
_cell.angle_alpha   90.00
_cell.angle_beta   90.00
_cell.angle_gamma   90.00
#
_symmetry.space_group_name_H-M   'P 1'
#
loop_
_entity.id
_entity.type
_entity.pdbx_description
1 polymer ?
#
loop_
_entity_poly.entity_id
_entity_poly.type
_entity_poly.pdbx_seq_one_letter_code
_entity_poly.pdbx_strand_id
1 'polypeptide(L)'
;MNIIKNIIRYPIKGLSGEYLDKILLEVNQTIPGDREYAFARFNTKFDQNNPVYLRKTNFLALVKEEKLAKLTTIFNPKSKQFIIKIDNNLVVDEKLTNKNNINKVEIFFQDYLGMSKEEKPRLVRGIKANKTNPTHSFSDIPDKAISIINLNTVLELQNKLGKQISPSRFRANILVDGLNAWEEFNWIGKKIYVGDAILEVFKRTQRCAATNVNPDNGQRDINIPNQIKSYYGHVDLGIYAKVTKGGLISILNKLHISD
;
A
#
# COMPACT_ATOMS: atom_id res chain seq x y z
N MET A 1 -24.21 5.82 -6.61
CA MET A 1 -24.32 4.78 -5.53
C MET A 1 -22.91 4.45 -5.08
N ASN A 2 -22.62 4.65 -3.81
CA ASN A 2 -21.27 4.51 -3.25
C ASN A 2 -20.89 3.03 -3.12
N ILE A 3 -19.91 2.56 -3.88
CA ILE A 3 -19.52 1.15 -3.93
C ILE A 3 -18.00 0.96 -3.84
N ILE A 4 -17.58 -0.20 -3.34
CA ILE A 4 -16.20 -0.66 -3.52
C ILE A 4 -15.99 -1.00 -4.99
N LYS A 5 -15.06 -0.29 -5.64
CA LYS A 5 -14.63 -0.59 -7.01
C LYS A 5 -13.51 -1.61 -7.05
N ASN A 6 -12.53 -1.46 -6.14
CA ASN A 6 -11.40 -2.38 -6.03
C ASN A 6 -11.00 -2.57 -4.56
N ILE A 7 -10.53 -3.77 -4.25
CA ILE A 7 -9.81 -4.11 -3.02
C ILE A 7 -8.40 -4.51 -3.43
N ILE A 8 -7.37 -3.88 -2.85
CA ILE A 8 -5.98 -4.08 -3.23
C ILE A 8 -5.15 -4.39 -2.00
N ARG A 9 -4.42 -5.48 -2.04
CA ARG A 9 -3.42 -5.85 -1.05
C ARG A 9 -2.03 -5.62 -1.63
N TYR A 10 -1.10 -5.11 -0.84
CA TYR A 10 0.30 -4.93 -1.21
C TYR A 10 1.16 -5.85 -0.33
N PRO A 11 1.44 -7.10 -0.71
CA PRO A 11 2.12 -8.05 0.17
C PRO A 11 3.50 -7.59 0.64
N ILE A 12 4.23 -6.88 -0.24
CA ILE A 12 5.58 -6.38 0.03
C ILE A 12 5.59 -4.86 -0.13
N LYS A 13 6.13 -4.16 0.87
CA LYS A 13 6.27 -2.70 0.83
C LYS A 13 7.02 -2.24 -0.40
N GLY A 14 6.50 -1.22 -1.09
CA GLY A 14 7.12 -0.61 -2.27
C GLY A 14 6.87 -1.34 -3.59
N LEU A 15 6.34 -2.58 -3.58
CA LEU A 15 6.14 -3.42 -4.77
C LEU A 15 4.66 -3.48 -5.22
N SER A 16 4.36 -4.28 -6.25
CA SER A 16 3.03 -4.35 -6.89
C SER A 16 1.92 -4.73 -5.92
N GLY A 17 0.72 -4.24 -6.19
CA GLY A 17 -0.50 -4.64 -5.51
C GLY A 17 -1.15 -5.86 -6.15
N GLU A 18 -1.93 -6.58 -5.36
CA GLU A 18 -2.76 -7.72 -5.75
C GLU A 18 -4.22 -7.32 -5.61
N TYR A 19 -5.00 -7.49 -6.66
CA TYR A 19 -6.44 -7.23 -6.67
C TYR A 19 -7.18 -8.42 -6.08
N LEU A 20 -8.14 -8.14 -5.20
CA LEU A 20 -8.95 -9.14 -4.50
C LEU A 20 -10.42 -8.89 -4.77
N ASP A 21 -11.18 -9.97 -5.03
CA ASP A 21 -12.63 -9.86 -5.18
C ASP A 21 -13.33 -9.67 -3.82
N LYS A 22 -12.79 -10.29 -2.79
CA LYS A 22 -13.29 -10.23 -1.41
C LYS A 22 -12.19 -10.46 -0.39
N ILE A 23 -12.41 -9.98 0.84
CA ILE A 23 -11.48 -10.20 1.97
C ILE A 23 -12.24 -10.17 3.30
N LEU A 24 -11.83 -11.03 4.22
CA LEU A 24 -12.29 -11.01 5.61
C LEU A 24 -11.43 -10.01 6.39
N LEU A 25 -12.04 -8.99 6.96
CA LEU A 25 -11.39 -8.01 7.81
C LEU A 25 -11.45 -8.44 9.28
N GLU A 26 -10.39 -8.16 10.02
CA GLU A 26 -10.30 -8.42 11.46
C GLU A 26 -10.19 -7.10 12.24
N VAL A 27 -10.82 -7.06 13.43
CA VAL A 27 -10.81 -5.87 14.30
C VAL A 27 -9.37 -5.44 14.62
N ASN A 28 -9.11 -4.14 14.52
CA ASN A 28 -7.81 -3.55 14.78
C ASN A 28 -6.65 -4.12 13.95
N GLN A 29 -6.93 -4.67 12.76
CA GLN A 29 -5.92 -5.15 11.80
C GLN A 29 -5.99 -4.38 10.48
N THR A 30 -4.92 -4.48 9.70
CA THR A 30 -4.91 -4.09 8.28
C THR A 30 -5.57 -5.19 7.45
N ILE A 31 -5.68 -5.00 6.15
CA ILE A 31 -6.02 -6.10 5.24
C ILE A 31 -5.02 -7.26 5.46
N PRO A 32 -5.49 -8.50 5.66
CA PRO A 32 -4.63 -9.67 5.89
C PRO A 32 -3.54 -9.82 4.82
N GLY A 33 -2.28 -9.87 5.27
CA GLY A 33 -1.11 -9.96 4.39
C GLY A 33 -0.68 -8.65 3.73
N ASP A 34 -1.35 -7.51 4.01
CA ASP A 34 -0.96 -6.21 3.48
C ASP A 34 0.33 -5.72 4.14
N ARG A 35 1.36 -5.46 3.31
CA ARG A 35 2.70 -5.03 3.75
C ARG A 35 3.28 -5.93 4.85
N GLU A 36 3.05 -7.24 4.70
CA GLU A 36 3.60 -8.27 5.60
C GLU A 36 5.12 -8.36 5.47
N TYR A 37 5.66 -8.02 4.31
CA TYR A 37 7.09 -8.04 4.01
C TYR A 37 7.59 -6.65 3.61
N ALA A 38 8.89 -6.43 3.84
CA ALA A 38 9.63 -5.27 3.35
C ALA A 38 11.10 -5.63 3.11
N PHE A 39 11.76 -4.88 2.22
CA PHE A 39 13.21 -4.93 2.09
C PHE A 39 13.81 -3.80 2.93
N ALA A 40 14.37 -4.16 4.09
CA ALA A 40 15.05 -3.23 4.98
C ALA A 40 16.41 -2.84 4.38
N ARG A 41 16.78 -1.56 4.47
CA ARG A 41 18.11 -1.10 4.08
C ARG A 41 19.17 -1.70 4.98
N PHE A 42 20.40 -1.79 4.50
CA PHE A 42 21.52 -2.44 5.20
C PHE A 42 21.73 -1.92 6.62
N ASN A 43 21.55 -0.62 6.86
CA ASN A 43 21.74 0.03 8.16
C ASN A 43 20.47 0.04 9.04
N THR A 44 19.37 -0.57 8.59
CA THR A 44 18.14 -0.60 9.36
C THR A 44 18.20 -1.59 10.50
N LYS A 45 18.07 -1.11 11.72
CA LYS A 45 17.92 -1.93 12.92
C LYS A 45 16.45 -2.33 13.06
N PHE A 46 16.09 -3.50 12.54
CA PHE A 46 14.75 -4.08 12.67
C PHE A 46 14.86 -5.45 13.33
N ASP A 47 14.22 -5.58 14.49
CA ASP A 47 14.09 -6.86 15.20
C ASP A 47 12.77 -7.52 14.83
N GLN A 48 12.82 -8.68 14.16
CA GLN A 48 11.63 -9.44 13.80
C GLN A 48 10.91 -10.06 15.00
N ASN A 49 11.62 -10.26 16.13
CA ASN A 49 11.04 -10.82 17.35
C ASN A 49 10.31 -9.76 18.18
N ASN A 50 10.68 -8.48 18.02
CA ASN A 50 10.03 -7.35 18.67
C ASN A 50 9.86 -6.19 17.68
N PRO A 51 8.96 -6.33 16.67
CA PRO A 51 8.83 -5.36 15.61
C PRO A 51 8.22 -4.06 16.13
N VAL A 52 8.91 -2.96 15.87
CA VAL A 52 8.43 -1.60 16.11
C VAL A 52 8.24 -0.86 14.80
N TYR A 53 7.38 0.16 14.80
CA TYR A 53 7.21 1.01 13.64
C TYR A 53 8.51 1.76 13.32
N LEU A 54 8.92 1.68 12.07
CA LEU A 54 10.03 2.44 11.50
C LEU A 54 9.55 3.27 10.29
N ARG A 55 10.15 4.45 10.12
CA ARG A 55 9.84 5.32 8.98
C ARG A 55 10.13 4.59 7.66
N LYS A 56 9.32 4.88 6.63
CA LYS A 56 9.44 4.26 5.29
C LYS A 56 10.83 4.39 4.66
N THR A 57 11.61 5.40 5.05
CA THR A 57 12.99 5.61 4.57
C THR A 57 13.98 4.52 5.02
N ASN A 58 13.62 3.70 6.01
CA ASN A 58 14.39 2.52 6.43
C ASN A 58 14.22 1.33 5.47
N PHE A 59 13.28 1.39 4.55
CA PHE A 59 12.95 0.30 3.64
C PHE A 59 13.09 0.77 2.19
N LEU A 60 13.22 -0.18 1.26
CA LEU A 60 13.05 0.09 -0.16
C LEU A 60 11.61 0.56 -0.41
N ALA A 61 11.46 1.72 -1.00
CA ALA A 61 10.17 2.33 -1.25
C ALA A 61 10.25 3.38 -2.37
N LEU A 62 9.15 3.57 -3.10
CA LEU A 62 9.03 4.48 -4.24
C LEU A 62 9.44 5.93 -3.95
N VAL A 63 9.49 6.32 -2.67
CA VAL A 63 9.95 7.68 -2.30
C VAL A 63 11.42 7.92 -2.64
N LYS A 64 12.23 6.86 -2.66
CA LYS A 64 13.66 6.91 -3.00
C LYS A 64 14.01 6.10 -4.26
N GLU A 65 13.35 4.97 -4.45
CA GLU A 65 13.63 4.02 -5.55
C GLU A 65 12.43 3.98 -6.52
N GLU A 66 12.32 4.96 -7.40
CA GLU A 66 11.28 4.98 -8.44
C GLU A 66 11.36 3.80 -9.39
N LYS A 67 12.54 3.22 -9.61
CA LYS A 67 12.73 2.02 -10.44
C LYS A 67 11.89 0.84 -9.98
N LEU A 68 11.52 0.77 -8.69
CA LEU A 68 10.63 -0.29 -8.17
C LEU A 68 9.27 -0.34 -8.87
N ALA A 69 8.79 0.78 -9.41
CA ALA A 69 7.54 0.84 -10.14
C ALA A 69 7.57 0.07 -11.47
N LYS A 70 8.76 -0.14 -12.06
CA LYS A 70 8.93 -0.94 -13.28
C LYS A 70 8.83 -2.45 -13.05
N LEU A 71 8.83 -2.89 -11.79
CA LEU A 71 8.76 -4.30 -11.44
C LEU A 71 7.28 -4.72 -11.33
N THR A 72 6.89 -5.71 -12.12
CA THR A 72 5.65 -6.45 -11.87
C THR A 72 5.96 -7.59 -10.92
N THR A 73 5.39 -7.54 -9.71
CA THR A 73 5.66 -8.57 -8.69
C THR A 73 4.40 -9.33 -8.32
N ILE A 74 4.54 -10.65 -8.16
CA ILE A 74 3.47 -11.56 -7.74
C ILE A 74 3.96 -12.32 -6.51
N PHE A 75 3.15 -12.35 -5.46
CA PHE A 75 3.46 -13.10 -4.25
C PHE A 75 2.32 -14.03 -3.88
N ASN A 76 2.60 -15.32 -3.80
CA ASN A 76 1.64 -16.30 -3.33
C ASN A 76 1.82 -16.53 -1.81
N PRO A 77 0.86 -16.13 -0.96
CA PRO A 77 1.01 -16.21 0.50
C PRO A 77 1.00 -17.65 1.04
N LYS A 78 0.46 -18.63 0.29
CA LYS A 78 0.41 -20.04 0.68
C LYS A 78 1.75 -20.73 0.40
N SER A 79 2.20 -20.69 -0.85
CA SER A 79 3.45 -21.34 -1.29
C SER A 79 4.70 -20.52 -0.96
N LYS A 80 4.54 -19.22 -0.58
CA LYS A 80 5.61 -18.23 -0.44
C LYS A 80 6.39 -18.01 -1.73
N GLN A 81 5.82 -18.34 -2.87
CA GLN A 81 6.40 -18.07 -4.18
C GLN A 81 6.40 -16.58 -4.45
N PHE A 82 7.55 -16.06 -4.84
CA PHE A 82 7.75 -14.67 -5.21
C PHE A 82 8.32 -14.57 -6.62
N ILE A 83 7.59 -13.91 -7.48
CA ILE A 83 7.91 -13.73 -8.90
C ILE A 83 8.14 -12.26 -9.17
N ILE A 84 9.19 -11.94 -9.92
CA ILE A 84 9.44 -10.60 -10.45
C ILE A 84 9.57 -10.67 -11.97
N LYS A 85 8.88 -9.75 -12.64
CA LYS A 85 8.99 -9.53 -14.08
C LYS A 85 9.40 -8.09 -14.37
N ILE A 86 10.22 -7.90 -15.42
CA ILE A 86 10.55 -6.62 -16.01
C ILE A 86 10.14 -6.69 -17.48
N ASP A 87 9.28 -5.77 -17.93
CA ASP A 87 8.73 -5.75 -19.29
C ASP A 87 8.20 -7.13 -19.72
N ASN A 88 7.42 -7.77 -18.84
CA ASN A 88 6.88 -9.13 -18.94
C ASN A 88 7.90 -10.28 -18.93
N ASN A 89 9.20 -10.02 -18.94
CA ASN A 89 10.23 -11.05 -18.84
C ASN A 89 10.43 -11.49 -17.39
N LEU A 90 10.42 -12.79 -17.14
CA LEU A 90 10.68 -13.37 -15.82
C LEU A 90 12.16 -13.16 -15.44
N VAL A 91 12.39 -12.53 -14.29
CA VAL A 91 13.75 -12.27 -13.78
C VAL A 91 14.00 -12.89 -12.40
N VAL A 92 12.94 -13.14 -11.63
CA VAL A 92 13.02 -13.84 -10.34
C VAL A 92 11.83 -14.79 -10.23
N ASP A 93 12.09 -16.02 -9.80
CA ASP A 93 11.07 -17.02 -9.44
C ASP A 93 11.58 -17.86 -8.26
N GLU A 94 11.37 -17.37 -7.03
CA GLU A 94 11.95 -17.98 -5.84
C GLU A 94 10.90 -18.16 -4.72
N LYS A 95 11.05 -19.23 -3.94
CA LYS A 95 10.27 -19.41 -2.70
C LYS A 95 10.96 -18.75 -1.53
N LEU A 96 10.29 -17.81 -0.86
CA LEU A 96 10.84 -17.06 0.29
C LEU A 96 10.79 -17.90 1.59
N THR A 97 11.23 -19.19 1.53
CA THR A 97 11.17 -20.13 2.64
C THR A 97 12.53 -20.49 3.22
N ASN A 98 13.60 -20.29 2.48
CA ASN A 98 14.95 -20.62 2.91
C ASN A 98 15.92 -19.43 2.63
N LYS A 99 17.04 -19.40 3.37
CA LYS A 99 18.03 -18.33 3.31
C LYS A 99 18.65 -18.15 1.92
N ASN A 100 18.88 -19.24 1.18
CA ASN A 100 19.52 -19.15 -0.14
C ASN A 100 18.61 -18.45 -1.15
N ASN A 101 17.33 -18.80 -1.19
CA ASN A 101 16.37 -18.18 -2.10
C ASN A 101 16.14 -16.72 -1.72
N ILE A 102 16.01 -16.42 -0.42
CA ILE A 102 15.90 -15.04 0.07
C ILE A 102 17.13 -14.23 -0.35
N ASN A 103 18.34 -14.77 -0.17
CA ASN A 103 19.57 -14.09 -0.57
C ASN A 103 19.64 -13.80 -2.07
N LYS A 104 19.18 -14.69 -2.94
CA LYS A 104 19.09 -14.43 -4.38
C LYS A 104 18.21 -13.23 -4.69
N VAL A 105 17.06 -13.13 -4.02
CA VAL A 105 16.13 -12.00 -4.18
C VAL A 105 16.75 -10.70 -3.65
N GLU A 106 17.45 -10.76 -2.53
CA GLU A 106 18.17 -9.60 -1.96
C GLU A 106 19.28 -9.09 -2.89
N ILE A 107 20.06 -10.01 -3.49
CA ILE A 107 21.08 -9.71 -4.50
C ILE A 107 20.41 -9.09 -5.74
N PHE A 108 19.30 -9.65 -6.22
CA PHE A 108 18.57 -9.06 -7.33
C PHE A 108 18.22 -7.59 -7.08
N PHE A 109 17.68 -7.24 -5.90
CA PHE A 109 17.38 -5.83 -5.60
C PHE A 109 18.62 -4.97 -5.47
N GLN A 110 19.70 -5.50 -4.90
CA GLN A 110 20.98 -4.81 -4.83
C GLN A 110 21.48 -4.41 -6.23
N ASP A 111 21.53 -5.38 -7.15
CA ASP A 111 22.02 -5.19 -8.51
C ASP A 111 21.09 -4.30 -9.33
N TYR A 112 19.78 -4.56 -9.27
CA TYR A 112 18.76 -3.79 -9.99
C TYR A 112 18.75 -2.31 -9.62
N LEU A 113 18.99 -1.99 -8.37
CA LEU A 113 19.02 -0.62 -7.86
C LEU A 113 20.41 0.02 -7.95
N GLY A 114 21.45 -0.74 -8.33
CA GLY A 114 22.84 -0.26 -8.42
C GLY A 114 23.45 0.05 -7.06
N MET A 115 23.11 -0.73 -6.04
CA MET A 115 23.66 -0.57 -4.69
C MET A 115 25.02 -1.23 -4.55
N SER A 116 25.87 -0.71 -3.67
CA SER A 116 27.15 -1.35 -3.34
C SER A 116 26.95 -2.69 -2.62
N LYS A 117 27.98 -3.52 -2.52
CA LYS A 117 27.90 -4.83 -1.84
C LYS A 117 27.53 -4.69 -0.36
N GLU A 118 27.96 -3.62 0.27
CA GLU A 118 27.70 -3.28 1.68
C GLU A 118 26.27 -2.82 1.90
N GLU A 119 25.61 -2.30 0.85
CA GLU A 119 24.24 -1.77 0.91
C GLU A 119 23.15 -2.80 0.58
N LYS A 120 23.50 -4.08 0.47
CA LYS A 120 22.55 -5.14 0.16
C LYS A 120 21.32 -5.06 1.08
N PRO A 121 20.10 -4.93 0.54
CA PRO A 121 18.90 -4.88 1.35
C PRO A 121 18.60 -6.26 1.92
N ARG A 122 17.88 -6.28 3.03
CA ARG A 122 17.50 -7.51 3.73
C ARG A 122 15.99 -7.66 3.75
N LEU A 123 15.48 -8.82 3.29
CA LEU A 123 14.06 -9.14 3.40
C LEU A 123 13.69 -9.34 4.88
N VAL A 124 12.70 -8.59 5.33
CA VAL A 124 12.14 -8.71 6.68
C VAL A 124 10.64 -8.99 6.59
N ARG A 125 10.14 -9.69 7.59
CA ARG A 125 8.72 -10.06 7.69
C ARG A 125 8.14 -9.55 8.99
N GLY A 126 6.91 -9.02 8.95
CA GLY A 126 6.11 -8.77 10.14
C GLY A 126 5.74 -10.10 10.81
N ILE A 127 5.84 -10.16 12.13
CA ILE A 127 5.45 -11.36 12.88
C ILE A 127 3.93 -11.46 12.87
N LYS A 128 3.42 -12.66 12.60
CA LYS A 128 2.00 -12.96 12.76
C LYS A 128 1.65 -12.94 14.25
N ALA A 129 0.62 -12.17 14.63
CA ALA A 129 0.18 -12.08 16.01
C ALA A 129 -0.04 -13.45 16.65
N ASN A 130 0.48 -13.62 17.86
CA ASN A 130 -0.17 -14.46 18.85
C ASN A 130 -1.23 -13.61 19.59
N LYS A 131 -2.02 -14.20 20.51
CA LYS A 131 -3.10 -13.49 21.23
C LYS A 131 -2.65 -12.20 21.95
N THR A 132 -1.35 -12.00 22.15
CA THR A 132 -0.75 -10.90 22.90
C THR A 132 -0.03 -9.87 22.04
N ASN A 133 0.43 -10.23 20.81
CA ASN A 133 1.15 -9.34 19.93
C ASN A 133 0.42 -9.14 18.59
N PRO A 134 0.00 -7.92 18.24
CA PRO A 134 -0.64 -7.64 16.96
C PRO A 134 0.35 -7.86 15.81
N THR A 135 -0.15 -8.37 14.68
CA THR A 135 0.65 -8.53 13.46
C THR A 135 1.30 -7.20 13.06
N HIS A 136 2.61 -7.18 12.88
CA HIS A 136 3.29 -6.00 12.38
C HIS A 136 3.04 -5.85 10.86
N SER A 137 2.74 -4.64 10.41
CA SER A 137 2.64 -4.27 9.00
C SER A 137 3.61 -3.14 8.71
N PHE A 138 4.35 -3.24 7.60
CA PHE A 138 5.26 -2.18 7.13
C PHE A 138 4.52 -1.04 6.43
N SER A 139 3.37 -0.62 6.98
CA SER A 139 2.60 0.53 6.49
C SER A 139 3.37 1.84 6.67
N ASP A 140 2.85 2.93 6.07
CA ASP A 140 3.49 4.26 6.17
C ASP A 140 3.12 5.01 7.47
N ILE A 141 2.22 4.44 8.27
CA ILE A 141 1.79 4.98 9.57
C ILE A 141 1.86 3.87 10.62
N PRO A 142 2.04 4.22 11.91
CA PRO A 142 2.09 3.24 13.00
C PRO A 142 0.74 2.55 13.25
N ASP A 143 -0.36 3.21 12.89
CA ASP A 143 -1.71 2.68 13.08
C ASP A 143 -1.99 1.50 12.17
N LYS A 144 -2.74 0.52 12.68
CA LYS A 144 -3.35 -0.55 11.89
C LYS A 144 -4.57 0.02 11.17
N ALA A 145 -4.41 0.37 9.91
CA ALA A 145 -5.43 1.06 9.15
C ALA A 145 -5.55 0.55 7.72
N ILE A 146 -6.72 0.76 7.16
CA ILE A 146 -7.04 0.55 5.76
C ILE A 146 -7.06 1.92 5.09
N SER A 147 -6.35 2.09 3.98
CA SER A 147 -6.37 3.30 3.18
C SER A 147 -7.47 3.23 2.13
N ILE A 148 -8.27 4.30 2.03
CA ILE A 148 -9.42 4.40 1.14
C ILE A 148 -9.25 5.63 0.26
N ILE A 149 -9.53 5.50 -1.03
CA ILE A 149 -9.53 6.60 -2.00
C ILE A 149 -10.86 6.65 -2.74
N ASN A 150 -11.36 7.84 -2.90
CA ASN A 150 -12.47 8.17 -3.79
C ASN A 150 -11.94 8.40 -5.21
N LEU A 151 -12.43 7.62 -6.17
CA LEU A 151 -12.00 7.71 -7.56
C LEU A 151 -12.37 9.04 -8.21
N ASN A 152 -13.50 9.66 -7.82
CA ASN A 152 -13.89 10.96 -8.32
C ASN A 152 -12.99 12.10 -7.81
N THR A 153 -12.37 11.95 -6.61
CA THR A 153 -11.31 12.86 -6.15
C THR A 153 -10.07 12.78 -7.04
N VAL A 154 -9.69 11.56 -7.44
CA VAL A 154 -8.57 11.37 -8.39
C VAL A 154 -8.92 11.93 -9.76
N LEU A 155 -10.14 11.71 -10.24
CA LEU A 155 -10.62 12.23 -11.52
C LEU A 155 -10.65 13.77 -11.55
N GLU A 156 -11.11 14.40 -10.48
CA GLU A 156 -11.08 15.87 -10.38
C GLU A 156 -9.67 16.42 -10.42
N LEU A 157 -8.73 15.82 -9.66
CA LEU A 157 -7.34 16.21 -9.72
C LEU A 157 -6.75 16.02 -11.13
N GLN A 158 -7.09 14.92 -11.81
CA GLN A 158 -6.71 14.66 -13.20
C GLN A 158 -7.19 15.77 -14.14
N ASN A 159 -8.46 16.17 -14.02
CA ASN A 159 -9.06 17.22 -14.83
C ASN A 159 -8.39 18.58 -14.59
N LYS A 160 -8.09 18.92 -13.32
CA LYS A 160 -7.35 20.15 -12.98
C LYS A 160 -5.94 20.17 -13.58
N LEU A 161 -5.27 19.03 -13.65
CA LEU A 161 -3.91 18.92 -14.19
C LEU A 161 -3.86 18.78 -15.72
N GLY A 162 -4.97 18.42 -16.37
CA GLY A 162 -4.99 18.05 -17.79
C GLY A 162 -4.09 16.85 -18.13
N LYS A 163 -3.79 15.98 -17.13
CA LYS A 163 -2.92 14.80 -17.28
C LYS A 163 -3.57 13.60 -16.61
N GLN A 164 -3.48 12.45 -17.24
CA GLN A 164 -4.00 11.21 -16.70
C GLN A 164 -3.28 10.80 -15.40
N ILE A 165 -4.04 10.45 -14.37
CA ILE A 165 -3.53 10.04 -13.06
C ILE A 165 -4.05 8.64 -12.75
N SER A 166 -3.18 7.65 -12.77
CA SER A 166 -3.53 6.30 -12.30
C SER A 166 -3.77 6.30 -10.79
N PRO A 167 -4.92 5.79 -10.30
CA PRO A 167 -5.17 5.64 -8.86
C PRO A 167 -4.14 4.77 -8.14
N SER A 168 -3.45 3.88 -8.85
CA SER A 168 -2.40 3.02 -8.30
C SER A 168 -1.18 3.79 -7.75
N ARG A 169 -0.96 5.05 -8.17
CA ARG A 169 0.06 5.95 -7.59
C ARG A 169 -0.10 6.11 -6.08
N PHE A 170 -1.33 6.11 -5.61
CA PHE A 170 -1.67 6.35 -4.22
C PHE A 170 -1.59 5.11 -3.34
N ARG A 171 -1.51 3.91 -3.94
CA ARG A 171 -1.33 2.63 -3.25
C ARG A 171 -2.35 2.40 -2.13
N ALA A 172 -3.60 2.79 -2.37
CA ALA A 172 -4.70 2.58 -1.44
C ALA A 172 -5.17 1.12 -1.43
N ASN A 173 -5.76 0.71 -0.31
CA ASN A 173 -6.30 -0.64 -0.14
C ASN A 173 -7.71 -0.77 -0.73
N ILE A 174 -8.54 0.27 -0.61
CA ILE A 174 -9.91 0.30 -1.13
C ILE A 174 -10.06 1.51 -2.04
N LEU A 175 -10.54 1.27 -3.26
CA LEU A 175 -10.98 2.31 -4.16
C LEU A 175 -12.50 2.33 -4.16
N VAL A 176 -13.09 3.49 -3.88
CA VAL A 176 -14.54 3.70 -3.88
C VAL A 176 -14.96 4.55 -5.06
N ASP A 177 -16.16 4.28 -5.58
CA ASP A 177 -16.76 4.98 -6.70
C ASP A 177 -18.18 5.44 -6.34
N GLY A 178 -18.71 6.42 -7.09
CA GLY A 178 -20.08 6.93 -6.93
C GLY A 178 -20.24 8.08 -5.93
N LEU A 179 -19.13 8.60 -5.36
CA LEU A 179 -19.10 9.76 -4.46
C LEU A 179 -18.82 11.05 -5.22
N ASN A 180 -19.22 12.20 -4.66
CA ASN A 180 -18.67 13.47 -5.12
C ASN A 180 -17.18 13.56 -4.81
N ALA A 181 -16.41 14.31 -5.57
CA ALA A 181 -15.00 14.54 -5.29
C ALA A 181 -14.81 15.16 -3.90
N TRP A 182 -13.82 14.69 -3.15
CA TRP A 182 -13.47 15.12 -1.79
C TRP A 182 -14.51 14.80 -0.70
N GLU A 183 -15.62 14.16 -1.02
CA GLU A 183 -16.68 13.80 -0.06
C GLU A 183 -16.15 12.91 1.06
N GLU A 184 -15.17 12.06 0.78
CA GLU A 184 -14.54 11.19 1.78
C GLU A 184 -13.92 11.96 2.95
N PHE A 185 -13.61 13.23 2.79
CA PHE A 185 -13.08 14.07 3.88
C PHE A 185 -14.11 14.42 4.95
N ASN A 186 -15.39 14.39 4.60
CA ASN A 186 -16.50 14.61 5.53
C ASN A 186 -16.78 13.38 6.41
N TRP A 187 -16.05 12.29 6.21
CA TRP A 187 -16.22 11.04 6.96
C TRP A 187 -15.30 10.92 8.17
N ILE A 188 -14.43 11.90 8.41
CA ILE A 188 -13.55 11.92 9.59
C ILE A 188 -14.40 11.88 10.86
N GLY A 189 -14.12 10.90 11.74
CA GLY A 189 -14.89 10.62 12.94
C GLY A 189 -16.15 9.78 12.74
N LYS A 190 -16.53 9.50 11.48
CA LYS A 190 -17.73 8.70 11.14
C LYS A 190 -17.38 7.24 10.91
N LYS A 191 -18.43 6.40 10.93
CA LYS A 191 -18.37 4.97 10.64
C LYS A 191 -18.82 4.69 9.22
N ILE A 192 -18.10 3.80 8.54
CA ILE A 192 -18.44 3.22 7.25
C ILE A 192 -18.95 1.80 7.49
N TYR A 193 -20.18 1.53 7.11
CA TYR A 193 -20.79 0.20 7.09
C TYR A 193 -20.62 -0.37 5.68
N VAL A 194 -19.93 -1.50 5.55
CA VAL A 194 -19.63 -2.09 4.24
C VAL A 194 -19.53 -3.62 4.34
N GLY A 195 -20.35 -4.34 3.57
CA GLY A 195 -20.49 -5.79 3.76
C GLY A 195 -20.88 -6.10 5.20
N ASP A 196 -20.17 -7.01 5.85
CA ASP A 196 -20.38 -7.37 7.26
C ASP A 196 -19.52 -6.55 8.24
N ALA A 197 -18.63 -5.69 7.70
CA ALA A 197 -17.64 -4.94 8.47
C ALA A 197 -18.09 -3.52 8.80
N ILE A 198 -17.48 -2.94 9.86
CA ILE A 198 -17.59 -1.53 10.20
C ILE A 198 -16.18 -0.96 10.31
N LEU A 199 -15.94 0.14 9.62
CA LEU A 199 -14.70 0.89 9.64
C LEU A 199 -14.94 2.27 10.26
N GLU A 200 -14.03 2.76 11.08
CA GLU A 200 -14.04 4.11 11.63
C GLU A 200 -12.97 4.97 10.98
N VAL A 201 -13.38 6.05 10.34
CA VAL A 201 -12.47 6.98 9.67
C VAL A 201 -11.84 7.91 10.70
N PHE A 202 -10.51 7.97 10.78
CA PHE A 202 -9.85 8.75 11.82
C PHE A 202 -8.93 9.86 11.32
N LYS A 203 -8.50 9.81 10.04
CA LYS A 203 -7.69 10.91 9.47
C LYS A 203 -7.63 10.87 7.95
N ARG A 204 -7.28 12.03 7.36
CA ARG A 204 -6.92 12.16 5.94
C ARG A 204 -5.54 11.56 5.67
N THR A 205 -5.28 11.16 4.43
CA THR A 205 -3.99 10.60 4.01
C THR A 205 -3.12 11.67 3.37
N GLN A 206 -2.08 12.12 4.07
CA GLN A 206 -1.08 13.01 3.50
C GLN A 206 -0.26 12.30 2.43
N ARG A 207 -0.12 12.94 1.28
CA ARG A 207 0.65 12.39 0.16
C ARG A 207 2.09 12.88 0.20
N CYS A 208 2.99 12.00 -0.24
CA CYS A 208 4.43 12.26 -0.28
C CYS A 208 4.96 12.02 -1.70
N ALA A 209 6.24 12.33 -1.93
CA ALA A 209 6.89 12.20 -3.22
C ALA A 209 6.86 10.79 -3.85
N ALA A 210 6.46 9.75 -3.12
CA ALA A 210 6.21 8.43 -3.71
C ALA A 210 5.09 8.47 -4.76
N THR A 211 4.09 9.34 -4.60
CA THR A 211 2.98 9.51 -5.56
C THR A 211 3.39 10.21 -6.86
N ASN A 212 4.58 10.81 -6.89
CA ASN A 212 5.14 11.42 -8.10
C ASN A 212 5.54 10.38 -9.14
N VAL A 213 5.79 9.14 -8.68
CA VAL A 213 6.23 8.06 -9.54
C VAL A 213 5.06 7.52 -10.36
N ASN A 214 5.21 7.51 -11.66
CA ASN A 214 4.27 6.88 -12.58
C ASN A 214 4.42 5.35 -12.45
N PRO A 215 3.34 4.62 -12.13
CA PRO A 215 3.40 3.17 -11.93
C PRO A 215 3.71 2.39 -13.21
N ASP A 216 3.45 2.98 -14.38
CA ASP A 216 3.60 2.28 -15.67
C ASP A 216 5.04 2.33 -16.21
N ASN A 217 5.77 3.41 -15.90
CA ASN A 217 7.13 3.63 -16.46
C ASN A 217 8.20 3.95 -15.41
N GLY A 218 7.83 4.12 -14.15
CA GLY A 218 8.75 4.46 -13.06
C GLY A 218 9.31 5.88 -13.09
N GLN A 219 8.78 6.79 -13.93
CA GLN A 219 9.23 8.18 -13.99
C GLN A 219 8.52 9.05 -12.95
N ARG A 220 9.20 10.08 -12.45
CA ARG A 220 8.59 11.14 -11.62
C ARG A 220 8.04 12.24 -12.53
N ASP A 221 6.87 11.99 -13.12
CA ASP A 221 6.29 12.81 -14.18
C ASP A 221 5.34 13.92 -13.68
N ILE A 222 4.83 13.79 -12.44
CA ILE A 222 3.92 14.76 -11.82
C ILE A 222 4.29 14.93 -10.35
N ASN A 223 4.45 16.16 -9.88
CA ASN A 223 4.62 16.43 -8.44
C ASN A 223 3.26 16.51 -7.75
N ILE A 224 2.65 15.35 -7.48
CA ILE A 224 1.29 15.23 -6.94
C ILE A 224 1.06 16.05 -5.66
N PRO A 225 1.90 15.95 -4.60
CA PRO A 225 1.68 16.72 -3.37
C PRO A 225 1.67 18.23 -3.60
N ASN A 226 2.58 18.74 -4.44
CA ASN A 226 2.64 20.16 -4.74
C ASN A 226 1.42 20.62 -5.57
N GLN A 227 0.95 19.80 -6.50
CA GLN A 227 -0.24 20.12 -7.28
C GLN A 227 -1.49 20.16 -6.41
N ILE A 228 -1.68 19.16 -5.53
CA ILE A 228 -2.79 19.17 -4.55
C ILE A 228 -2.70 20.43 -3.68
N LYS A 229 -1.50 20.78 -3.19
CA LYS A 229 -1.31 21.98 -2.36
C LYS A 229 -1.66 23.27 -3.12
N SER A 230 -1.28 23.35 -4.38
CA SER A 230 -1.55 24.53 -5.22
C SER A 230 -3.05 24.75 -5.47
N TYR A 231 -3.79 23.66 -5.74
CA TYR A 231 -5.22 23.76 -6.07
C TYR A 231 -6.14 23.78 -4.84
N TYR A 232 -5.74 23.11 -3.74
CA TYR A 232 -6.65 22.84 -2.61
C TYR A 232 -6.10 23.30 -1.25
N GLY A 233 -4.87 23.85 -1.17
CA GLY A 233 -4.27 24.35 0.07
C GLY A 233 -3.74 23.27 1.03
N HIS A 234 -3.84 21.99 0.70
CA HIS A 234 -3.36 20.86 1.51
C HIS A 234 -2.62 19.84 0.65
N VAL A 235 -2.06 18.77 1.25
CA VAL A 235 -1.38 17.68 0.54
C VAL A 235 -2.11 16.33 0.68
N ASP A 236 -3.36 16.35 1.14
CA ASP A 236 -4.12 15.16 1.46
C ASP A 236 -4.90 14.66 0.24
N LEU A 237 -5.04 13.34 0.09
CA LEU A 237 -5.95 12.68 -0.85
C LEU A 237 -6.31 11.30 -0.30
N GLY A 238 -7.61 11.03 -0.09
CA GLY A 238 -8.11 9.83 0.56
C GLY A 238 -7.97 9.86 2.08
N ILE A 239 -8.36 8.79 2.72
CA ILE A 239 -8.53 8.66 4.16
C ILE A 239 -7.95 7.36 4.69
N TYR A 240 -7.74 7.30 6.02
CA TYR A 240 -7.46 6.08 6.77
C TYR A 240 -8.62 5.72 7.68
N ALA A 241 -8.97 4.43 7.71
CA ALA A 241 -10.00 3.89 8.58
C ALA A 241 -9.49 2.68 9.36
N LYS A 242 -9.93 2.53 10.62
CA LYS A 242 -9.70 1.37 11.49
C LYS A 242 -10.87 0.41 11.40
N VAL A 243 -10.61 -0.88 11.42
CA VAL A 243 -11.68 -1.89 11.52
C VAL A 243 -12.17 -1.96 12.95
N THR A 244 -13.41 -1.54 13.21
CA THR A 244 -14.04 -1.59 14.54
C THR A 244 -14.95 -2.80 14.69
N LYS A 245 -15.49 -3.34 13.58
CA LYS A 245 -16.15 -4.64 13.50
C LYS A 245 -15.59 -5.39 12.31
N GLY A 246 -15.08 -6.60 12.55
CA GLY A 246 -14.61 -7.50 11.47
C GLY A 246 -15.78 -8.03 10.66
N GLY A 247 -15.49 -8.48 9.43
CA GLY A 247 -16.49 -9.02 8.53
C GLY A 247 -15.99 -9.16 7.11
N LEU A 248 -16.75 -9.87 6.28
CA LEU A 248 -16.45 -10.04 4.87
C LEU A 248 -16.85 -8.77 4.10
N ILE A 249 -15.90 -8.26 3.31
CA ILE A 249 -16.15 -7.23 2.31
C ILE A 249 -15.82 -7.74 0.91
N SER A 250 -16.54 -7.23 -0.11
CA SER A 250 -16.36 -7.63 -1.50
C SER A 250 -16.45 -6.40 -2.42
N ILE A 251 -15.88 -6.53 -3.63
CA ILE A 251 -16.16 -5.57 -4.69
C ILE A 251 -17.68 -5.43 -4.88
N LEU A 252 -18.14 -4.25 -5.31
CA LEU A 252 -19.54 -3.86 -5.46
C LEU A 252 -20.35 -3.77 -4.14
N ASN A 253 -19.77 -4.08 -2.96
CA ASN A 253 -20.45 -3.76 -1.72
C ASN A 253 -20.71 -2.25 -1.64
N LYS A 254 -21.93 -1.92 -1.25
CA LYS A 254 -22.36 -0.53 -0.98
C LYS A 254 -21.75 -0.05 0.34
N LEU A 255 -21.37 1.24 0.34
CA LEU A 255 -20.93 1.92 1.55
C LEU A 255 -22.07 2.78 2.09
N HIS A 256 -22.32 2.67 3.40
CA HIS A 256 -23.24 3.54 4.16
C HIS A 256 -22.44 4.25 5.24
N ILE A 257 -22.57 5.55 5.33
CA ILE A 257 -21.85 6.38 6.30
C ILE A 257 -22.82 6.71 7.44
N SER A 258 -22.35 6.59 8.70
CA SER A 258 -23.17 7.08 9.83
C SER A 258 -23.36 8.60 9.74
N ASP A 259 -24.42 9.07 10.26
CA ASP A 259 -24.69 10.49 10.42
C ASP A 259 -23.63 11.18 11.30
#